data_858fc35f42782acc10757fb578de3143
#
_entry.id   858fc35f42782acc10757fb578de3143
#
_cell.length_a   1.000
_cell.length_b   1.000
_cell.length_c   1.000
_cell.angle_alpha   90.00
_cell.angle_beta   90.00
_cell.angle_gamma   90.00
#
_symmetry.space_group_name_H-M   'P 1'
#
loop_
_entity.id
_entity.type
_entity.pdbx_description
1 polymer ?
#
loop_
_entity_poly.entity_id
_entity_poly.type
_entity_poly.pdbx_seq_one_letter_code
_entity_poly.pdbx_strand_id
1 'polypeptide(L)'
;MNKKQKIVAVSGGFDPLHIGHIELFREAKKLGDVLVVILNNDNWLMKKKTHVFMPEHERAEIIKALEMVDDVVLTDHKENPEDMSVSATLMAIKPDIFANGGDRKEHNTPEDIACSELGIEMVFNLGQKIQSSSWLLAEYLEKRKQG
;
A
#
# COMPACT_ATOMS: atom_id res chain seq x y z
N MET A 1 -20.35 15.51 -21.85
CA MET A 1 -20.59 14.85 -20.55
C MET A 1 -19.26 14.38 -19.97
N ASN A 2 -19.00 14.79 -18.75
CA ASN A 2 -17.78 14.40 -18.08
C ASN A 2 -17.89 12.95 -17.58
N LYS A 3 -17.07 12.05 -18.13
CA LYS A 3 -16.95 10.71 -17.60
C LYS A 3 -16.35 10.79 -16.20
N LYS A 4 -17.01 10.17 -15.23
CA LYS A 4 -16.45 10.02 -13.90
C LYS A 4 -15.19 9.15 -14.00
N GLN A 5 -14.08 9.62 -13.46
CA GLN A 5 -12.84 8.86 -13.43
C GLN A 5 -12.96 7.70 -12.46
N LYS A 6 -12.47 6.55 -12.87
CA LYS A 6 -12.43 5.35 -12.02
C LYS A 6 -11.17 5.39 -11.17
N ILE A 7 -11.35 5.42 -9.85
CA ILE A 7 -10.27 5.56 -8.89
C ILE A 7 -9.92 4.19 -8.32
N VAL A 8 -8.64 3.85 -8.40
CA VAL A 8 -8.09 2.62 -7.81
C VAL A 8 -7.18 3.02 -6.65
N ALA A 9 -7.34 2.36 -5.51
CA ALA A 9 -6.47 2.55 -4.36
C ALA A 9 -5.69 1.27 -4.06
N VAL A 10 -4.45 1.44 -3.65
CA VAL A 10 -3.61 0.37 -3.07
C VAL A 10 -3.09 0.88 -1.73
N SER A 11 -2.72 -0.02 -0.84
CA SER A 11 -2.17 0.38 0.46
C SER A 11 -0.95 -0.46 0.83
N GLY A 12 -0.10 0.10 1.67
CA GLY A 12 1.06 -0.61 2.20
C GLY A 12 2.02 0.30 2.94
N GLY A 13 3.03 -0.32 3.54
CA GLY A 13 4.11 0.41 4.21
C GLY A 13 5.21 0.83 3.25
N PHE A 14 5.49 0.03 2.24
CA PHE A 14 6.49 0.30 1.20
C PHE A 14 7.84 0.74 1.78
N ASP A 15 8.36 -0.05 2.68
CA ASP A 15 9.57 0.28 3.44
C ASP A 15 10.53 -0.92 3.54
N PRO A 16 11.56 -0.97 2.70
CA PRO A 16 11.84 -0.08 1.58
C PRO A 16 10.98 -0.38 0.34
N LEU A 17 10.89 0.59 -0.56
CA LEU A 17 10.30 0.38 -1.87
C LEU A 17 11.17 -0.55 -2.71
N HIS A 18 10.54 -1.41 -3.49
CA HIS A 18 11.25 -2.34 -4.37
C HIS A 18 10.44 -2.62 -5.63
N ILE A 19 11.02 -3.42 -6.53
CA ILE A 19 10.43 -3.69 -7.86
C ILE A 19 9.05 -4.34 -7.77
N GLY A 20 8.81 -5.16 -6.75
CA GLY A 20 7.49 -5.77 -6.54
C GLY A 20 6.38 -4.76 -6.31
N HIS A 21 6.69 -3.67 -5.62
CA HIS A 21 5.74 -2.57 -5.41
C HIS A 21 5.42 -1.85 -6.73
N ILE A 22 6.44 -1.65 -7.57
CA ILE A 22 6.26 -1.00 -8.88
C ILE A 22 5.34 -1.84 -9.76
N GLU A 23 5.53 -3.17 -9.77
CA GLU A 23 4.66 -4.09 -10.51
C GLU A 23 3.21 -4.02 -10.01
N LEU A 24 3.03 -4.00 -8.69
CA LEU A 24 1.70 -3.85 -8.10
C LEU A 24 1.04 -2.54 -8.57
N PHE A 25 1.77 -1.44 -8.54
CA PHE A 25 1.24 -0.14 -8.94
C PHE A 25 0.89 -0.13 -10.44
N ARG A 26 1.72 -0.72 -11.29
CA ARG A 26 1.43 -0.82 -12.73
C ARG A 26 0.16 -1.62 -13.00
N GLU A 27 0.03 -2.77 -12.34
CA GLU A 27 -1.16 -3.61 -12.49
C GLU A 27 -2.42 -2.92 -11.97
N ALA A 28 -2.30 -2.25 -10.81
CA ALA A 28 -3.43 -1.52 -10.24
C ALA A 28 -3.88 -0.36 -11.14
N LYS A 29 -2.93 0.39 -11.71
CA LYS A 29 -3.25 1.50 -12.60
C LYS A 29 -4.07 1.05 -13.82
N LYS A 30 -3.82 -0.15 -14.32
CA LYS A 30 -4.56 -0.70 -15.47
C LYS A 30 -6.05 -0.92 -15.17
N LEU A 31 -6.43 -0.97 -13.91
CA LEU A 31 -7.82 -1.22 -13.50
C LEU A 31 -8.70 0.03 -13.54
N GLY A 32 -8.12 1.21 -13.68
CA GLY A 32 -8.88 2.45 -13.69
C GLY A 32 -8.13 3.62 -14.29
N ASP A 33 -8.60 4.81 -14.01
CA ASP A 33 -8.05 6.05 -14.57
C ASP A 33 -7.05 6.73 -13.62
N VAL A 34 -7.29 6.61 -12.31
CA VAL A 34 -6.50 7.28 -11.28
C VAL A 34 -6.03 6.25 -10.27
N LEU A 35 -4.74 6.23 -9.98
CA LEU A 35 -4.17 5.39 -8.93
C LEU A 35 -3.79 6.25 -7.73
N VAL A 36 -4.39 5.94 -6.59
CA VAL A 36 -4.08 6.55 -5.30
C VAL A 36 -3.36 5.51 -4.44
N VAL A 37 -2.19 5.84 -3.95
CA VAL A 37 -1.45 4.98 -3.02
C VAL A 37 -1.71 5.44 -1.60
N ILE A 38 -2.30 4.57 -0.79
CA ILE A 38 -2.48 4.80 0.64
C ILE A 38 -1.23 4.31 1.34
N LEU A 39 -0.44 5.25 1.84
CA LEU A 39 0.85 4.97 2.46
C LEU A 39 0.69 4.94 3.98
N ASN A 40 1.00 3.80 4.58
CA ASN A 40 1.00 3.68 6.04
C ASN A 40 2.16 4.51 6.62
N ASN A 41 1.84 5.30 7.65
CA ASN A 41 2.80 6.22 8.25
C ASN A 41 3.84 5.51 9.13
N ASP A 42 4.77 6.27 9.68
CA ASP A 42 5.84 5.74 10.51
C ASP A 42 5.31 5.08 11.79
N ASN A 43 4.26 5.63 12.38
CA ASN A 43 3.64 5.02 13.58
C ASN A 43 3.13 3.59 13.28
N TRP A 44 2.54 3.40 12.12
CA TRP A 44 2.07 2.08 11.68
C TRP A 44 3.25 1.12 11.52
N LEU A 45 4.35 1.57 10.89
CA LEU A 45 5.53 0.74 10.69
C LEU A 45 6.19 0.35 12.01
N MET A 46 6.27 1.28 12.97
CA MET A 46 6.84 0.99 14.29
C MET A 46 6.08 -0.10 15.00
N LYS A 47 4.75 -0.10 14.92
CA LYS A 47 3.95 -1.16 15.53
C LYS A 47 4.07 -2.47 14.77
N LYS A 48 4.05 -2.42 13.43
CA LYS A 48 4.06 -3.61 12.58
C LYS A 48 5.42 -4.30 12.52
N LYS A 49 6.49 -3.51 12.38
CA LYS A 49 7.84 -4.02 12.08
C LYS A 49 8.90 -3.62 13.11
N THR A 50 8.56 -2.78 14.08
CA THR A 50 9.44 -2.22 15.11
C THR A 50 10.55 -1.30 14.60
N HIS A 51 10.56 -0.99 13.31
CA HIS A 51 11.54 -0.06 12.73
C HIS A 51 10.97 0.66 11.52
N VAL A 52 11.54 1.82 11.23
CA VAL A 52 11.29 2.59 10.00
C VAL A 52 12.62 2.65 9.25
N PHE A 53 12.65 2.09 8.04
CA PHE A 53 13.85 2.14 7.20
C PHE A 53 13.92 3.46 6.44
N MET A 54 12.81 3.87 5.83
CA MET A 54 12.69 5.15 5.12
C MET A 54 11.58 5.98 5.78
N PRO A 55 11.89 7.22 6.21
CA PRO A 55 10.87 8.09 6.81
C PRO A 55 9.66 8.30 5.90
N GLU A 56 8.50 8.50 6.48
CA GLU A 56 7.23 8.57 5.74
C GLU A 56 7.20 9.62 4.64
N HIS A 57 7.78 10.80 4.88
CA HIS A 57 7.79 11.86 3.87
C HIS A 57 8.69 11.51 2.69
N GLU A 58 9.78 10.79 2.91
CA GLU A 58 10.64 10.30 1.83
C GLU A 58 9.93 9.22 1.01
N ARG A 59 9.28 8.27 1.68
CA ARG A 59 8.49 7.24 1.00
C ARG A 59 7.39 7.86 0.15
N ALA A 60 6.70 8.86 0.69
CA ALA A 60 5.64 9.56 -0.04
C ALA A 60 6.19 10.28 -1.27
N GLU A 61 7.31 10.97 -1.14
CA GLU A 61 7.95 11.69 -2.25
C GLU A 61 8.37 10.74 -3.37
N ILE A 62 8.99 9.62 -3.01
CA ILE A 62 9.45 8.62 -3.99
C ILE A 62 8.27 8.02 -4.73
N ILE A 63 7.23 7.61 -4.00
CA ILE A 63 6.04 7.02 -4.62
C ILE A 63 5.34 8.01 -5.55
N LYS A 64 5.22 9.26 -5.11
CA LYS A 64 4.57 10.30 -5.90
C LYS A 64 5.31 10.60 -7.20
N ALA A 65 6.62 10.37 -7.23
CA ALA A 65 7.44 10.56 -8.43
C ALA A 65 7.27 9.45 -9.47
N LEU A 66 6.63 8.33 -9.11
CA LEU A 66 6.42 7.21 -10.03
C LEU A 66 5.36 7.58 -11.07
N GLU A 67 5.64 7.25 -12.33
CA GLU A 67 4.80 7.62 -13.46
C GLU A 67 3.35 7.16 -13.33
N MET A 68 3.13 5.94 -12.82
CA MET A 68 1.79 5.36 -12.74
C MET A 68 0.98 5.85 -11.54
N VAL A 69 1.60 6.55 -10.60
CA VAL A 69 0.92 7.02 -9.39
C VAL A 69 0.40 8.43 -9.58
N ASP A 70 -0.88 8.64 -9.35
CA ASP A 70 -1.52 9.95 -9.48
C ASP A 70 -1.54 10.72 -8.18
N ASP A 71 -1.67 10.02 -7.05
CA ASP A 71 -1.68 10.68 -5.74
C ASP A 71 -1.23 9.71 -4.64
N VAL A 72 -0.75 10.27 -3.54
CA VAL A 72 -0.35 9.53 -2.34
C VAL A 72 -1.07 10.13 -1.15
N VAL A 73 -1.72 9.28 -0.36
CA VAL A 73 -2.39 9.68 0.87
C VAL A 73 -1.70 8.98 2.04
N LEU A 74 -1.13 9.76 2.93
CA LEU A 74 -0.49 9.23 4.13
C LEU A 74 -1.56 8.97 5.19
N THR A 75 -1.53 7.80 5.82
CA THR A 75 -2.45 7.51 6.92
C THR A 75 -2.13 8.36 8.13
N ASP A 76 -3.08 8.50 9.03
CA ASP A 76 -2.94 9.29 10.26
C ASP A 76 -2.90 8.43 11.52
N HIS A 77 -2.38 7.22 11.42
CA HIS A 77 -2.24 6.34 12.58
C HIS A 77 -1.47 7.05 13.69
N LYS A 78 -2.02 7.00 14.89
CA LYS A 78 -1.36 7.55 16.08
C LYS A 78 -0.28 6.61 16.57
N GLU A 79 0.52 7.08 17.51
CA GLU A 79 1.53 6.24 18.15
C GLU A 79 0.87 5.02 18.78
N ASN A 80 1.41 3.83 18.52
CA ASN A 80 0.88 2.53 18.97
C ASN A 80 -0.62 2.37 18.65
N PRO A 81 -1.04 2.45 17.38
CA PRO A 81 -2.46 2.46 17.03
C PRO A 81 -3.15 1.14 17.35
N GLU A 82 -4.39 1.20 17.81
CA GLU A 82 -5.22 0.01 18.00
C GLU A 82 -5.72 -0.52 16.67
N ASP A 83 -6.16 0.37 15.79
CA ASP A 83 -6.62 0.02 14.45
C ASP A 83 -5.46 0.16 13.46
N MET A 84 -5.00 -0.97 12.94
CA MET A 84 -3.91 -1.04 11.95
C MET A 84 -4.42 -1.03 10.52
N SER A 85 -5.73 -0.94 10.33
CA SER A 85 -6.33 -0.96 9.00
C SER A 85 -6.28 0.41 8.31
N VAL A 86 -6.55 0.42 7.01
CA VAL A 86 -6.71 1.65 6.24
C VAL A 86 -8.18 1.98 6.00
N SER A 87 -9.07 1.41 6.81
CA SER A 87 -10.52 1.60 6.66
C SER A 87 -10.94 3.06 6.70
N ALA A 88 -10.39 3.85 7.64
CA ALA A 88 -10.69 5.27 7.73
C ALA A 88 -10.31 6.03 6.47
N THR A 89 -9.18 5.70 5.87
CA THR A 89 -8.72 6.31 4.61
C THR A 89 -9.61 5.90 3.45
N LEU A 90 -10.00 4.62 3.39
CA LEU A 90 -10.94 4.15 2.37
C LEU A 90 -12.29 4.87 2.46
N MET A 91 -12.77 5.10 3.66
CA MET A 91 -14.01 5.86 3.90
C MET A 91 -13.89 7.31 3.44
N ALA A 92 -12.72 7.91 3.59
CA ALA A 92 -12.47 9.29 3.17
C ALA A 92 -12.32 9.42 1.65
N ILE A 93 -11.58 8.51 1.02
CA ILE A 93 -11.29 8.57 -0.43
C ILE A 93 -12.45 8.02 -1.25
N LYS A 94 -13.07 6.94 -0.78
CA LYS A 94 -14.13 6.21 -1.49
C LYS A 94 -13.71 5.84 -2.91
N PRO A 95 -12.62 5.05 -3.07
CA PRO A 95 -12.23 4.62 -4.40
C PRO A 95 -13.26 3.66 -4.99
N ASP A 96 -13.22 3.48 -6.30
CA ASP A 96 -14.07 2.49 -6.96
C ASP A 96 -13.54 1.07 -6.75
N ILE A 97 -12.20 0.93 -6.71
CA ILE A 97 -11.51 -0.35 -6.53
C ILE A 97 -10.46 -0.21 -5.44
N PHE A 98 -10.40 -1.21 -4.57
CA PHE A 98 -9.28 -1.39 -3.64
C PHE A 98 -8.50 -2.64 -4.10
N ALA A 99 -7.30 -2.41 -4.63
CA ALA A 99 -6.49 -3.44 -5.24
C ALA A 99 -5.45 -3.97 -4.24
N ASN A 100 -5.24 -5.28 -4.26
CA ASN A 100 -4.38 -5.98 -3.32
C ASN A 100 -3.39 -6.88 -4.06
N GLY A 101 -2.20 -7.05 -3.49
CA GLY A 101 -1.20 -7.98 -4.01
C GLY A 101 -1.57 -9.44 -3.81
N GLY A 102 -0.77 -10.34 -4.39
CA GLY A 102 -1.08 -11.75 -4.51
C GLY A 102 -0.99 -12.59 -3.24
N ASP A 103 -0.47 -12.05 -2.16
CA ASP A 103 -0.20 -12.82 -0.94
C ASP A 103 -1.30 -12.77 0.10
N ARG A 104 -2.37 -12.06 -0.16
CA ARG A 104 -3.39 -11.86 0.85
C ARG A 104 -4.18 -13.13 1.06
N LYS A 105 -4.11 -13.67 2.29
CA LYS A 105 -4.81 -14.90 2.68
C LYS A 105 -5.97 -14.67 3.62
N GLU A 106 -6.03 -13.51 4.26
CA GLU A 106 -7.08 -13.20 5.23
C GLU A 106 -8.29 -12.56 4.57
N HIS A 107 -9.46 -13.03 4.95
CA HIS A 107 -10.75 -12.49 4.56
C HIS A 107 -11.47 -11.99 5.83
N ASN A 108 -12.41 -11.07 5.69
CA ASN A 108 -13.13 -10.44 6.80
C ASN A 108 -12.25 -9.50 7.64
N THR A 109 -11.26 -8.90 7.02
CA THR A 109 -10.49 -7.83 7.65
C THR A 109 -11.35 -6.57 7.77
N PRO A 110 -10.94 -5.58 8.59
CA PRO A 110 -11.65 -4.29 8.62
C PRO A 110 -11.80 -3.65 7.25
N GLU A 111 -10.82 -3.78 6.36
CA GLU A 111 -10.89 -3.28 4.99
C GLU A 111 -11.97 -4.01 4.18
N ASP A 112 -12.09 -5.32 4.33
CA ASP A 112 -13.15 -6.10 3.65
C ASP A 112 -14.54 -5.60 4.06
N ILE A 113 -14.73 -5.36 5.34
CA ILE A 113 -15.99 -4.86 5.88
C ILE A 113 -16.28 -3.46 5.33
N ALA A 114 -15.29 -2.56 5.39
CA ALA A 114 -15.44 -1.19 4.91
C ALA A 114 -15.76 -1.16 3.41
N CYS A 115 -15.05 -1.95 2.61
CA CYS A 115 -15.29 -2.01 1.17
C CYS A 115 -16.69 -2.54 0.84
N SER A 116 -17.13 -3.57 1.57
CA SER A 116 -18.49 -4.12 1.39
C SER A 116 -19.56 -3.06 1.69
N GLU A 117 -19.41 -2.34 2.79
CA GLU A 117 -20.37 -1.30 3.19
C GLU A 117 -20.39 -0.10 2.23
N LEU A 118 -19.23 0.25 1.67
CA LEU A 118 -19.09 1.41 0.79
C LEU A 118 -19.30 1.08 -0.70
N GLY A 119 -19.49 -0.20 -1.03
CA GLY A 119 -19.63 -0.62 -2.41
C GLY A 119 -18.33 -0.55 -3.21
N ILE A 120 -17.20 -0.67 -2.54
CA ILE A 120 -15.87 -0.67 -3.17
C ILE A 120 -15.55 -2.11 -3.63
N GLU A 121 -15.20 -2.26 -4.91
CA GLU A 121 -14.77 -3.54 -5.45
C GLU A 121 -13.37 -3.87 -4.95
N MET A 122 -13.18 -5.07 -4.41
CA MET A 122 -11.85 -5.54 -4.01
C MET A 122 -11.28 -6.45 -5.10
N VAL A 123 -10.06 -6.17 -5.52
CA VAL A 123 -9.33 -6.98 -6.49
C VAL A 123 -8.08 -7.53 -5.81
N PHE A 124 -7.83 -8.81 -6.01
CA PHE A 124 -6.72 -9.53 -5.37
C PHE A 124 -5.75 -10.08 -6.42
N ASN A 125 -4.62 -10.57 -5.95
CA ASN A 125 -3.62 -11.27 -6.76
C ASN A 125 -2.99 -10.42 -7.86
N LEU A 126 -2.83 -9.13 -7.64
CA LEU A 126 -2.14 -8.26 -8.59
C LEU A 126 -0.63 -8.35 -8.42
N GLY A 127 0.06 -8.38 -9.56
CA GLY A 127 1.51 -8.48 -9.59
C GLY A 127 1.99 -9.86 -9.12
N GLN A 128 3.24 -10.17 -9.44
CA GLN A 128 3.92 -11.36 -8.93
C GLN A 128 4.80 -10.96 -7.76
N LYS A 129 4.92 -11.83 -6.76
CA LYS A 129 5.84 -11.59 -5.65
C LYS A 129 7.26 -11.89 -6.11
N ILE A 130 7.88 -10.93 -6.77
CA ILE A 130 9.25 -11.03 -7.30
C ILE A 130 10.29 -10.47 -6.32
N GLN A 131 9.84 -9.76 -5.28
CA GLN A 131 10.70 -9.21 -4.24
C GLN A 131 9.87 -8.90 -3.00
N SER A 132 10.53 -8.78 -1.85
CA SER A 132 9.90 -8.27 -0.64
C SER A 132 10.90 -7.50 0.21
N SER A 133 10.38 -6.58 1.03
CA SER A 133 11.22 -5.80 1.95
C SER A 133 11.93 -6.72 2.95
N SER A 134 11.24 -7.77 3.42
CA SER A 134 11.82 -8.75 4.33
C SER A 134 12.96 -9.53 3.69
N TRP A 135 12.81 -9.93 2.44
CA TRP A 135 13.88 -10.63 1.71
C TRP A 135 15.12 -9.74 1.53
N LEU A 136 14.90 -8.47 1.17
CA LEU A 136 16.00 -7.51 1.01
C LEU A 136 16.75 -7.31 2.31
N LEU A 137 16.04 -7.16 3.42
CA LEU A 137 16.64 -6.98 4.73
C LEU A 137 17.41 -8.23 5.16
N ALA A 138 16.82 -9.41 4.99
CA ALA A 138 17.45 -10.67 5.34
C ALA A 138 18.75 -10.89 4.55
N GLU A 139 18.73 -10.60 3.24
CA GLU A 139 19.91 -10.71 2.39
C GLU A 139 21.00 -9.74 2.82
N TYR A 140 20.65 -8.51 3.15
CA TYR A 140 21.60 -7.52 3.66
C TYR A 140 22.26 -7.97 4.96
N LEU A 141 21.47 -8.48 5.90
CA LEU A 141 21.99 -8.95 7.20
C LEU A 141 22.92 -10.15 7.02
N GLU A 142 22.59 -11.06 6.09
CA GLU A 142 23.45 -12.20 5.78
C GLU A 142 24.78 -11.76 5.18
N LYS A 143 24.76 -10.81 4.26
CA LYS A 143 25.98 -10.24 3.66
C LYS A 143 26.87 -9.57 4.70
N ARG A 144 26.28 -8.90 5.68
CA ARG A 144 27.04 -8.29 6.78
C ARG A 144 27.76 -9.31 7.63
N LYS A 145 27.21 -10.51 7.83
CA LYS A 145 27.85 -11.58 8.59
C LYS A 145 29.05 -12.16 7.86
N GLN A 146 29.06 -12.11 6.53
CA GLN A 146 30.14 -12.65 5.69
C GLN A 146 31.28 -11.65 5.46
N GLY A 147 31.03 -10.38 5.74
CA GLY A 147 31.97 -9.30 5.48
C GLY A 147 32.98 -9.01 6.59
#